data_4e8bad9cedc003e2ddc757c73ed7fd8d
#
_entry.id   4e8bad9cedc003e2ddc757c73ed7fd8d
#
_cell.length_a   1.000
_cell.length_b   1.000
_cell.length_c   1.000
_cell.angle_alpha   90.00
_cell.angle_beta   90.00
_cell.angle_gamma   90.00
#
_symmetry.space_group_name_H-M   'P 1'
#
loop_
_entity.id
_entity.type
_entity.pdbx_description
1 polymer ?
#
loop_
_entity_poly.entity_id
_entity_poly.type
_entity_poly.pdbx_seq_one_letter_code
_entity_poly.pdbx_strand_id
1 'polypeptide(L)'
;MKSLKVQLVVLALGVVGAGYLFFNPWSNATYFCIDISSNTEARLNIASYLLRGQEVTFKNRIFGLDECTALPAITCKISTDEDNVELLVINTQTGWLQHRWEEYESGRYVYDKTQVIKNMREDSYSCEASSA
;
A
#
# COMPACT_ATOMS: atom_id res chain seq x y z
N MET A 1 -13.27 -32.42 32.87
CA MET A 1 -12.24 -31.46 33.31
C MET A 1 -11.01 -31.38 32.42
N LYS A 2 -10.65 -32.43 31.70
CA LYS A 2 -9.57 -32.40 30.70
C LYS A 2 -9.90 -31.46 29.52
N SER A 3 -11.15 -31.27 29.16
CA SER A 3 -11.60 -30.43 28.06
C SER A 3 -11.38 -28.92 28.32
N LEU A 4 -11.48 -28.45 29.58
CA LEU A 4 -11.28 -27.06 29.94
C LEU A 4 -9.82 -26.63 29.79
N LYS A 5 -8.86 -27.48 30.20
CA LYS A 5 -7.43 -27.21 30.03
C LYS A 5 -7.05 -27.16 28.55
N VAL A 6 -7.58 -28.07 27.72
CA VAL A 6 -7.35 -28.07 26.26
C VAL A 6 -7.92 -26.81 25.63
N GLN A 7 -9.13 -26.39 26.02
CA GLN A 7 -9.73 -25.15 25.51
C GLN A 7 -8.92 -23.91 25.88
N LEU A 8 -8.39 -23.82 27.09
CA LEU A 8 -7.54 -22.71 27.51
C LEU A 8 -6.22 -22.66 26.73
N VAL A 9 -5.60 -23.80 26.46
CA VAL A 9 -4.38 -23.87 25.66
C VAL A 9 -4.64 -23.45 24.23
N VAL A 10 -5.71 -23.93 23.60
CA VAL A 10 -6.09 -23.55 22.24
C VAL A 10 -6.38 -22.04 22.14
N LEU A 11 -7.08 -21.49 23.13
CA LEU A 11 -7.37 -20.05 23.16
C LEU A 11 -6.09 -19.23 23.32
N ALA A 12 -5.17 -19.63 24.18
CA ALA A 12 -3.88 -18.96 24.38
C ALA A 12 -3.03 -18.97 23.10
N LEU A 13 -2.95 -20.11 22.42
CA LEU A 13 -2.24 -20.23 21.13
C LEU A 13 -2.88 -19.37 20.04
N GLY A 14 -4.20 -19.30 20.00
CA GLY A 14 -4.92 -18.44 19.06
C GLY A 14 -4.64 -16.97 19.29
N VAL A 15 -4.60 -16.50 20.53
CA VAL A 15 -4.27 -15.10 20.89
C VAL A 15 -2.82 -14.77 20.51
N VAL A 16 -1.86 -15.65 20.83
CA VAL A 16 -0.45 -15.45 20.48
C VAL A 16 -0.26 -15.43 18.97
N GLY A 17 -0.89 -16.35 18.23
CA GLY A 17 -0.84 -16.40 16.78
C GLY A 17 -1.43 -15.15 16.11
N ALA A 18 -2.59 -14.69 16.58
CA ALA A 18 -3.23 -13.47 16.11
C ALA A 18 -2.36 -12.24 16.39
N GLY A 19 -1.77 -12.15 17.59
CA GLY A 19 -0.85 -11.08 17.95
C GLY A 19 0.40 -11.07 17.07
N TYR A 20 0.97 -12.23 16.78
CA TYR A 20 2.11 -12.35 15.87
C TYR A 20 1.78 -11.82 14.47
N LEU A 21 0.64 -12.23 13.90
CA LEU A 21 0.20 -11.80 12.57
C LEU A 21 -0.21 -10.33 12.52
N PHE A 22 -0.58 -9.74 13.65
CA PHE A 22 -0.90 -8.32 13.75
C PHE A 22 0.35 -7.45 13.61
N PHE A 23 1.48 -7.86 14.21
CA PHE A 23 2.74 -7.11 14.18
C PHE A 23 3.69 -7.52 13.06
N ASN A 24 3.51 -8.73 12.50
CA ASN A 24 4.34 -9.23 11.40
C ASN A 24 3.46 -9.52 10.18
N PRO A 25 3.95 -9.28 8.96
CA PRO A 25 3.16 -9.54 7.77
C PRO A 25 2.90 -11.05 7.60
N TRP A 26 1.64 -11.39 7.32
CA TRP A 26 1.28 -12.77 6.97
C TRP A 26 1.56 -13.07 5.49
N SER A 27 1.68 -12.05 4.67
CA SER A 27 2.01 -12.16 3.25
C SER A 27 2.97 -11.05 2.86
N ASN A 28 3.98 -11.41 2.08
CA ASN A 28 4.97 -10.48 1.58
C ASN A 28 5.24 -10.81 0.11
N ALA A 29 4.79 -9.94 -0.78
CA ALA A 29 4.88 -10.13 -2.22
C ALA A 29 5.85 -9.12 -2.82
N THR A 30 6.77 -9.59 -3.65
CA THR A 30 7.72 -8.75 -4.36
C THR A 30 7.42 -8.79 -5.86
N TYR A 31 7.42 -7.61 -6.47
CA TYR A 31 7.19 -7.43 -7.90
C TYR A 31 8.35 -6.67 -8.53
N PHE A 32 8.67 -7.01 -9.77
CA PHE A 32 9.57 -6.22 -10.59
C PHE A 32 8.74 -5.39 -11.56
N CYS A 33 8.96 -4.08 -11.52
CA CYS A 33 8.22 -3.12 -12.32
C CYS A 33 9.14 -2.45 -13.33
N ILE A 34 8.65 -2.25 -14.54
CA ILE A 34 9.39 -1.57 -15.61
C ILE A 34 8.61 -0.32 -15.98
N ASP A 35 9.28 0.83 -15.96
CA ASP A 35 8.73 2.09 -16.44
C ASP A 35 8.51 2.00 -17.94
N ILE A 36 7.28 2.24 -18.37
CA ILE A 36 6.87 2.09 -19.78
C ILE A 36 7.59 3.11 -20.68
N SER A 37 7.86 4.30 -20.16
CA SER A 37 8.48 5.37 -20.95
C SER A 37 10.01 5.30 -21.00
N SER A 38 10.66 4.90 -19.89
CA SER A 38 12.13 4.94 -19.76
C SER A 38 12.80 3.57 -19.73
N ASN A 39 12.04 2.47 -19.63
CA ASN A 39 12.53 1.11 -19.43
C ASN A 39 13.39 0.91 -18.17
N THR A 40 13.29 1.81 -17.20
CA THR A 40 13.97 1.65 -15.92
C THR A 40 13.25 0.65 -15.04
N GLU A 41 14.00 -0.17 -14.33
CA GLU A 41 13.45 -1.16 -13.40
C GLU A 41 13.25 -0.55 -12.01
N ALA A 42 12.15 -0.97 -11.36
CA ALA A 42 11.87 -0.63 -9.98
C ALA A 42 11.35 -1.86 -9.24
N ARG A 43 11.64 -1.95 -7.95
CA ARG A 43 11.14 -3.03 -7.11
C ARG A 43 9.95 -2.53 -6.31
N LEU A 44 8.90 -3.34 -6.28
CA LEU A 44 7.69 -3.13 -5.49
C LEU A 44 7.60 -4.25 -4.47
N ASN A 45 7.40 -3.90 -3.20
CA ASN A 45 7.13 -4.88 -2.15
C ASN A 45 5.82 -4.53 -1.44
N ILE A 46 4.93 -5.52 -1.29
CA ILE A 46 3.66 -5.37 -0.62
C ILE A 46 3.63 -6.34 0.57
N ALA A 47 3.63 -5.79 1.78
CA ALA A 47 3.49 -6.54 3.01
C ALA A 47 2.07 -6.40 3.53
N SER A 48 1.38 -7.53 3.75
CA SER A 48 0.00 -7.55 4.24
C SER A 48 -0.04 -8.01 5.69
N TYR A 49 -0.76 -7.28 6.53
CA TYR A 49 -0.89 -7.52 7.96
C TYR A 49 -2.33 -7.88 8.32
N LEU A 50 -2.50 -8.70 9.35
CA LEU A 50 -3.82 -9.08 9.82
C LEU A 50 -4.56 -7.87 10.41
N LEU A 51 -5.72 -7.52 9.84
CA LEU A 51 -6.60 -6.42 10.25
C LEU A 51 -5.99 -5.01 10.17
N ARG A 52 -4.71 -4.86 9.81
CA ARG A 52 -4.04 -3.55 9.73
C ARG A 52 -3.87 -3.03 8.31
N GLY A 53 -4.11 -3.87 7.31
CA GLY A 53 -3.97 -3.49 5.91
C GLY A 53 -2.60 -3.82 5.34
N GLN A 54 -2.11 -2.95 4.46
CA GLN A 54 -0.92 -3.22 3.67
C GLN A 54 0.09 -2.08 3.78
N GLU A 55 1.36 -2.45 3.83
CA GLU A 55 2.49 -1.53 3.71
C GLU A 55 3.15 -1.76 2.35
N VAL A 56 3.35 -0.70 1.61
CA VAL A 56 3.92 -0.77 0.26
C VAL A 56 5.27 -0.05 0.23
N THR A 57 6.28 -0.72 -0.30
CA THR A 57 7.60 -0.13 -0.55
C THR A 57 7.84 -0.08 -2.05
N PHE A 58 8.10 1.09 -2.57
CA PHE A 58 8.34 1.32 -3.99
C PHE A 58 9.45 2.34 -4.18
N LYS A 59 10.47 2.00 -4.96
CA LYS A 59 11.65 2.86 -5.19
C LYS A 59 12.29 3.37 -3.89
N ASN A 60 12.45 2.49 -2.92
CA ASN A 60 12.97 2.81 -1.59
C ASN A 60 12.08 3.78 -0.77
N ARG A 61 10.87 4.05 -1.22
CA ARG A 61 9.90 4.85 -0.49
C ARG A 61 8.87 3.94 0.15
N ILE A 62 8.61 4.17 1.43
CA ILE A 62 7.70 3.36 2.22
C ILE A 62 6.37 4.10 2.37
N PHE A 63 5.28 3.47 1.93
CA PHE A 63 3.91 3.91 2.18
C PHE A 63 3.37 3.07 3.33
N GLY A 64 3.12 3.70 4.47
CA GLY A 64 2.73 3.03 5.69
C GLY A 64 1.33 2.44 5.64
N LEU A 65 0.98 1.67 6.67
CA LEU A 65 -0.31 0.99 6.80
C LEU A 65 -1.51 1.94 6.74
N ASP A 66 -1.37 3.14 7.32
CA ASP A 66 -2.45 4.13 7.37
C ASP A 66 -2.61 4.90 6.06
N GLU A 67 -1.65 4.77 5.15
CA GLU A 67 -1.62 5.53 3.90
C GLU A 67 -2.18 4.74 2.72
N CYS A 68 -2.37 3.43 2.88
CA CYS A 68 -2.80 2.53 1.81
C CYS A 68 -4.17 1.94 2.07
N THR A 69 -4.99 1.87 1.02
CA THR A 69 -6.27 1.15 0.99
C THR A 69 -6.20 0.02 -0.03
N ALA A 70 -6.93 -1.07 0.20
CA ALA A 70 -6.79 -2.30 -0.59
C ALA A 70 -7.84 -2.49 -1.69
N LEU A 71 -8.95 -1.76 -1.68
CA LEU A 71 -10.08 -1.98 -2.59
C LEU A 71 -10.49 -0.70 -3.32
N PRO A 72 -10.84 -0.79 -4.61
CA PRO A 72 -10.78 -1.96 -5.53
C PRO A 72 -9.37 -2.31 -6.01
N ALA A 73 -8.43 -1.37 -5.89
CA ALA A 73 -7.00 -1.55 -6.14
C ALA A 73 -6.21 -1.01 -4.95
N ILE A 74 -4.98 -1.45 -4.76
CA ILE A 74 -4.12 -0.90 -3.71
C ILE A 74 -3.81 0.55 -4.06
N THR A 75 -4.27 1.47 -3.24
CA THR A 75 -4.07 2.91 -3.42
C THR A 75 -3.38 3.47 -2.19
N CYS A 76 -2.19 4.02 -2.37
CA CYS A 76 -1.41 4.65 -1.31
C CYS A 76 -1.34 6.16 -1.58
N LYS A 77 -1.60 6.96 -0.54
CA LYS A 77 -1.64 8.41 -0.64
C LYS A 77 -0.82 9.03 0.49
N ILE A 78 0.12 9.89 0.12
CA ILE A 78 0.89 10.70 1.06
C ILE A 78 0.69 12.17 0.72
N SER A 79 0.27 12.96 1.71
CA SER A 79 0.25 14.41 1.59
C SER A 79 1.58 14.95 2.13
N THR A 80 2.43 15.47 1.25
CA THR A 80 3.72 16.05 1.65
C THR A 80 3.55 17.41 2.29
N ASP A 81 2.57 18.18 1.82
CA ASP A 81 2.09 19.41 2.44
C ASP A 81 0.63 19.64 2.05
N GLU A 82 0.05 20.82 2.36
CA GLU A 82 -1.35 21.10 2.07
C GLU A 82 -1.70 21.05 0.57
N ASP A 83 -0.73 21.34 -0.29
CA ASP A 83 -0.94 21.49 -1.73
C ASP A 83 -0.37 20.34 -2.57
N ASN A 84 0.45 19.48 -2.00
CA ASN A 84 1.15 18.41 -2.73
C ASN A 84 0.76 17.04 -2.21
N VAL A 85 0.37 16.16 -3.13
CA VAL A 85 -0.04 14.79 -2.84
C VAL A 85 0.72 13.83 -3.76
N GLU A 86 1.22 12.74 -3.18
CA GLU A 86 1.81 11.63 -3.90
C GLU A 86 0.87 10.43 -3.82
N LEU A 87 0.54 9.87 -4.98
CA LEU A 87 -0.37 8.73 -5.10
C LEU A 87 0.34 7.56 -5.76
N LEU A 88 0.11 6.37 -5.22
CA LEU A 88 0.56 5.11 -5.82
C LEU A 88 -0.65 4.21 -5.97
N VAL A 89 -0.99 3.83 -7.19
CA VAL A 89 -2.12 2.94 -7.50
C VAL A 89 -1.59 1.66 -8.13
N ILE A 90 -1.93 0.53 -7.54
CA ILE A 90 -1.43 -0.78 -7.96
C ILE A 90 -2.60 -1.70 -8.25
N ASN A 91 -2.67 -2.23 -9.47
CA ASN A 91 -3.57 -3.30 -9.82
C ASN A 91 -2.78 -4.60 -9.88
N THR A 92 -2.92 -5.44 -8.86
CA THR A 92 -2.17 -6.71 -8.76
C THR A 92 -2.64 -7.77 -9.76
N GLN A 93 -3.85 -7.66 -10.27
CA GLN A 93 -4.38 -8.59 -11.27
C GLN A 93 -3.80 -8.34 -12.65
N THR A 94 -3.66 -7.08 -13.05
CA THR A 94 -3.12 -6.70 -14.35
C THR A 94 -1.63 -6.42 -14.34
N GLY A 95 -1.04 -6.20 -13.16
CA GLY A 95 0.35 -5.77 -13.01
C GLY A 95 0.56 -4.30 -13.32
N TRP A 96 -0.48 -3.52 -13.44
CA TRP A 96 -0.39 -2.10 -13.76
C TRP A 96 -0.16 -1.29 -12.50
N LEU A 97 0.84 -0.40 -12.53
CA LEU A 97 1.14 0.53 -11.44
C LEU A 97 1.24 1.94 -11.98
N GLN A 98 0.61 2.88 -11.30
CA GLN A 98 0.71 4.31 -11.58
C GLN A 98 1.26 5.04 -10.36
N HIS A 99 2.30 5.83 -10.56
CA HIS A 99 2.88 6.69 -9.55
C HIS A 99 2.64 8.13 -9.96
N ARG A 100 1.84 8.87 -9.18
CA ARG A 100 1.37 10.19 -9.53
C ARG A 100 1.76 11.20 -8.46
N TRP A 101 2.21 12.37 -8.89
CA TRP A 101 2.41 13.54 -8.03
C TRP A 101 1.43 14.61 -8.48
N GLU A 102 0.62 15.11 -7.55
CA GLU A 102 -0.36 16.15 -7.81
C GLU A 102 -0.05 17.38 -6.97
N GLU A 103 -0.02 18.54 -7.60
CA GLU A 103 0.08 19.83 -6.95
C GLU A 103 -1.25 20.57 -7.15
N TYR A 104 -1.85 21.01 -6.05
CA TYR A 104 -3.13 21.71 -6.06
C TYR A 104 -2.94 23.22 -5.86
N GLU A 105 -3.88 24.02 -6.39
CA GLU A 105 -3.90 25.45 -6.13
C GLU A 105 -4.20 25.73 -4.66
N SER A 106 -3.34 26.52 -4.00
CA SER A 106 -3.52 26.87 -2.59
C SER A 106 -4.70 27.82 -2.38
N GLY A 107 -5.41 27.61 -1.26
CA GLY A 107 -6.45 28.52 -0.77
C GLY A 107 -7.86 28.28 -1.25
N ARG A 108 -8.15 27.23 -2.03
CA ARG A 108 -9.49 26.97 -2.59
C ARG A 108 -10.31 25.88 -1.92
N TYR A 109 -9.82 25.23 -0.90
CA TYR A 109 -10.41 23.97 -0.42
C TYR A 109 -11.26 24.07 0.84
N VAL A 110 -11.39 25.22 1.45
CA VAL A 110 -12.11 25.31 2.74
C VAL A 110 -13.60 25.11 2.58
N TYR A 111 -14.17 25.48 1.43
CA TYR A 111 -15.61 25.39 1.17
C TYR A 111 -15.97 24.73 -0.16
N ASP A 112 -15.01 24.50 -1.02
CA ASP A 112 -15.22 23.90 -2.32
C ASP A 112 -14.61 22.50 -2.33
N LYS A 113 -15.44 21.49 -2.62
CA LYS A 113 -15.00 20.09 -2.69
C LYS A 113 -14.19 19.77 -3.92
N THR A 114 -14.08 20.70 -4.86
CA THR A 114 -13.30 20.53 -6.08
C THR A 114 -11.96 21.22 -5.95
N GLN A 115 -10.93 20.44 -5.63
CA GLN A 115 -9.55 20.93 -5.69
C GLN A 115 -9.12 21.02 -7.15
N VAL A 116 -8.53 22.16 -7.53
CA VAL A 116 -8.00 22.37 -8.87
C VAL A 116 -6.54 21.92 -8.90
N ILE A 117 -6.24 20.98 -9.77
CA ILE A 117 -4.86 20.50 -9.97
C ILE A 117 -4.10 21.55 -10.78
N LYS A 118 -3.02 22.08 -10.21
CA LYS A 118 -2.12 23.04 -10.85
C LYS A 118 -1.08 22.32 -11.72
N ASN A 119 -0.47 21.25 -11.19
CA ASN A 119 0.50 20.43 -11.89
C ASN A 119 0.27 18.96 -11.55
N MET A 120 0.50 18.09 -12.52
CA MET A 120 0.45 16.66 -12.33
C MET A 120 1.60 15.99 -13.08
N ARG A 121 2.28 15.08 -12.42
CA ARG A 121 3.26 14.18 -13.03
C ARG A 121 2.83 12.76 -12.76
N GLU A 122 2.89 11.92 -13.78
CA GLU A 122 2.50 10.51 -13.67
C GLU A 122 3.51 9.63 -14.38
N ASP A 123 3.98 8.59 -13.71
CA ASP A 123 4.80 7.53 -14.26
C ASP A 123 4.00 6.22 -14.22
N SER A 124 3.97 5.50 -15.33
CA SER A 124 3.27 4.22 -15.44
C SER A 124 4.26 3.07 -15.54
N TYR A 125 3.99 1.98 -14.84
CA TYR A 125 4.83 0.80 -14.77
C TYR A 125 4.04 -0.46 -15.11
N SER A 126 4.72 -1.42 -15.70
CA SER A 126 4.24 -2.79 -15.83
C SER A 126 5.00 -3.66 -14.85
N CYS A 127 4.29 -4.35 -13.97
CA CYS A 127 4.86 -5.12 -12.88
C CYS A 127 4.58 -6.62 -13.05
N GLU A 128 5.58 -7.45 -12.76
CA GLU A 128 5.47 -8.89 -12.73
C GLU A 128 5.86 -9.41 -11.35
N ALA A 129 5.12 -10.42 -10.86
CA ALA A 129 5.44 -11.06 -9.60
C ALA A 129 6.81 -11.73 -9.68
N SER A 130 7.61 -11.57 -8.64
CA SER A 130 8.87 -12.29 -8.51
C SER A 130 8.60 -13.77 -8.34
N SER A 131 9.24 -14.59 -9.20
CA SER A 131 9.09 -16.05 -9.21
C SER A 131 10.02 -16.76 -8.23
N ALA A 132 10.61 -16.05 -7.34
CA ALA A 132 11.53 -16.62 -6.37
C ALA A 132 10.83 -17.37 -5.25
#